data_0e07ef8b655b6ee7c0b2876316424ba6
#
_entry.id   0e07ef8b655b6ee7c0b2876316424ba6
#
_cell.length_a   1.000
_cell.length_b   1.000
_cell.length_c   1.000
_cell.angle_alpha   90.00
_cell.angle_beta   90.00
_cell.angle_gamma   90.00
#
_symmetry.space_group_name_H-M   'P 1'
#
loop_
_entity.id
_entity.type
_entity.pdbx_description
1 polymer ?
#
loop_
_entity_poly.entity_id
_entity_poly.type
_entity_poly.pdbx_seq_one_letter_code
_entity_poly.pdbx_strand_id
1 'polypeptide(L)'
;MYSFYKNINIIGAWLLGFLWLLPLLYAIWASIHPIEYQVKFDLFAPLTLYNFENAWSQAPFARYMFNTFIYVTMTTSCQFILCSLTAFAFARYEFPFKNILFGLVLIQLMINPEIILIENYKTIKFLNLIDTIPAISLPYIASA
;
A
#
# COMPACT_ATOMS: atom_id res chain seq x y z
N MET A 1 -34.06 -23.71 -4.98
CA MET A 1 -33.96 -22.25 -5.00
C MET A 1 -32.60 -21.75 -4.44
N TYR A 2 -32.11 -22.21 -3.29
CA TYR A 2 -30.84 -21.81 -2.68
C TYR A 2 -29.60 -22.10 -3.57
N SER A 3 -29.56 -23.26 -4.24
CA SER A 3 -28.45 -23.64 -5.15
C SER A 3 -28.37 -22.74 -6.39
N PHE A 4 -29.50 -22.27 -6.91
CA PHE A 4 -29.54 -21.38 -8.05
C PHE A 4 -28.97 -20.00 -7.75
N TYR A 5 -29.32 -19.39 -6.61
CA TYR A 5 -28.75 -18.11 -6.16
C TYR A 5 -27.26 -18.23 -5.88
N LYS A 6 -26.79 -19.34 -5.32
CA LYS A 6 -25.38 -19.60 -5.09
C LYS A 6 -24.59 -19.60 -6.40
N ASN A 7 -25.10 -20.24 -7.43
CA ASN A 7 -24.44 -20.30 -8.74
C ASN A 7 -24.41 -18.93 -9.43
N ILE A 8 -25.48 -18.14 -9.35
CA ILE A 8 -25.54 -16.79 -9.90
C ILE A 8 -24.52 -15.89 -9.18
N ASN A 9 -24.41 -15.96 -7.86
CA ASN A 9 -23.44 -15.17 -7.10
C ASN A 9 -22.00 -15.55 -7.45
N ILE A 10 -21.73 -16.84 -7.66
CA ILE A 10 -20.40 -17.30 -8.07
C ILE A 10 -20.07 -16.79 -9.48
N ILE A 11 -20.99 -16.90 -10.43
CA ILE A 11 -20.78 -16.40 -11.79
C ILE A 11 -20.59 -14.87 -11.77
N GLY A 12 -21.42 -14.14 -11.02
CA GLY A 12 -21.29 -12.70 -10.86
C GLY A 12 -19.94 -12.28 -10.26
N ALA A 13 -19.46 -13.01 -9.25
CA ALA A 13 -18.16 -12.77 -8.64
C ALA A 13 -17.01 -13.00 -9.65
N TRP A 14 -17.07 -14.07 -10.44
CA TRP A 14 -16.07 -14.32 -11.48
C TRP A 14 -16.08 -13.26 -12.59
N LEU A 15 -17.28 -12.83 -13.04
CA LEU A 15 -17.41 -11.76 -14.03
C LEU A 15 -16.84 -10.44 -13.52
N LEU A 16 -17.15 -10.07 -12.28
CA LEU A 16 -16.57 -8.88 -11.65
C LEU A 16 -15.05 -9.01 -11.52
N GLY A 17 -14.55 -10.15 -11.06
CA GLY A 17 -13.11 -10.40 -10.95
C GLY A 17 -12.40 -10.27 -12.30
N PHE A 18 -13.00 -10.81 -13.36
CA PHE A 18 -12.45 -10.69 -14.72
C PHE A 18 -12.47 -9.24 -15.22
N LEU A 19 -13.56 -8.50 -14.96
CA LEU A 19 -13.65 -7.08 -15.32
C LEU A 19 -12.55 -6.26 -14.64
N TRP A 20 -12.25 -6.54 -13.37
CA TRP A 20 -11.19 -5.86 -12.63
C TRP A 20 -9.78 -6.23 -13.12
N LEU A 21 -9.61 -7.38 -13.78
CA LEU A 21 -8.33 -7.76 -14.37
C LEU A 21 -8.07 -7.05 -15.71
N LEU A 22 -9.10 -6.58 -16.43
CA LEU A 22 -8.93 -5.96 -17.75
C LEU A 22 -7.94 -4.79 -17.75
N PRO A 23 -7.99 -3.81 -16.81
CA PRO A 23 -7.01 -2.73 -16.79
C PRO A 23 -5.58 -3.22 -16.57
N LEU A 24 -5.40 -4.28 -15.76
CA LEU A 24 -4.08 -4.85 -15.51
C LEU A 24 -3.54 -5.58 -16.75
N LEU A 25 -4.38 -6.35 -17.42
CA LEU A 25 -4.02 -7.01 -18.68
C LEU A 25 -3.68 -6.00 -19.77
N TYR A 26 -4.45 -4.90 -19.85
CA TYR A 26 -4.14 -3.82 -20.76
C TYR A 26 -2.81 -3.14 -20.39
N ALA A 27 -2.51 -2.89 -19.13
CA ALA A 27 -1.25 -2.31 -18.70
C ALA A 27 -0.05 -3.21 -19.06
N ILE A 28 -0.18 -4.53 -18.87
CA ILE A 28 0.84 -5.50 -19.27
C ILE A 28 1.03 -5.47 -20.79
N TRP A 29 -0.06 -5.52 -21.54
CA TRP A 29 -0.02 -5.45 -23.00
C TRP A 29 0.64 -4.15 -23.48
N ALA A 30 0.23 -2.98 -22.93
CA ALA A 30 0.77 -1.68 -23.29
C ALA A 30 2.27 -1.55 -22.95
N SER A 31 2.74 -2.19 -21.88
CA SER A 31 4.15 -2.13 -21.47
C SER A 31 5.12 -2.74 -22.50
N ILE A 32 4.66 -3.74 -23.24
CA ILE A 32 5.46 -4.48 -24.23
C ILE A 32 5.20 -4.05 -25.68
N HIS A 33 4.39 -3.01 -25.90
CA HIS A 33 4.11 -2.48 -27.24
C HIS A 33 4.52 -1.01 -27.37
N PRO A 34 4.95 -0.56 -28.59
CA PRO A 34 5.28 0.85 -28.82
C PRO A 34 4.09 1.78 -28.53
N ILE A 35 4.42 2.99 -28.09
CA ILE A 35 3.41 4.00 -27.68
C ILE A 35 2.39 4.31 -28.79
N GLU A 36 2.81 4.21 -30.04
CA GLU A 36 1.97 4.48 -31.23
C GLU A 36 0.80 3.50 -31.36
N TYR A 37 0.97 2.27 -30.90
CA TYR A 37 -0.03 1.20 -30.97
C TYR A 37 -0.92 1.13 -29.72
N GLN A 38 -0.50 1.73 -28.62
CA GLN A 38 -1.27 1.72 -27.38
C GLN A 38 -2.63 2.39 -27.54
N VAL A 39 -2.70 3.49 -28.28
CA VAL A 39 -3.95 4.23 -28.52
C VAL A 39 -4.83 3.50 -29.54
N LYS A 40 -4.24 2.84 -30.53
CA LYS A 40 -4.96 2.13 -31.61
C LYS A 40 -5.40 0.71 -31.25
N PHE A 41 -4.88 0.19 -30.15
CA PHE A 41 -5.15 -1.16 -29.65
C PHE A 41 -4.99 -2.24 -30.75
N ASP A 42 -3.79 -2.30 -31.34
CA ASP A 42 -3.47 -3.34 -32.32
C ASP A 42 -2.83 -4.54 -31.62
N LEU A 43 -3.53 -5.67 -31.59
CA LEU A 43 -3.08 -6.91 -30.94
C LEU A 43 -1.88 -7.56 -31.65
N PHE A 44 -1.64 -7.25 -32.90
CA PHE A 44 -0.53 -7.78 -33.70
C PHE A 44 0.66 -6.80 -33.83
N ALA A 45 0.65 -5.73 -33.02
CA ALA A 45 1.75 -4.77 -32.99
C ALA A 45 3.07 -5.45 -32.62
N PRO A 46 4.22 -4.94 -33.11
CA PRO A 46 5.53 -5.50 -32.78
C PRO A 46 5.81 -5.38 -31.29
N LEU A 47 6.37 -6.46 -30.70
CA LEU A 47 6.78 -6.46 -29.32
C LEU A 47 8.06 -5.62 -29.13
N THR A 48 8.13 -4.83 -28.08
CA THR A 48 9.30 -4.03 -27.73
C THR A 48 9.51 -3.99 -26.22
N LEU A 49 10.76 -3.95 -25.80
CA LEU A 49 11.17 -3.68 -24.43
C LEU A 49 11.64 -2.24 -24.24
N TYR A 50 11.57 -1.42 -25.29
CA TYR A 50 12.02 -0.03 -25.28
C TYR A 50 11.36 0.80 -24.18
N ASN A 51 10.10 0.55 -23.86
CA ASN A 51 9.39 1.26 -22.78
C ASN A 51 10.06 1.05 -21.42
N PHE A 52 10.57 -0.17 -21.14
CA PHE A 52 11.29 -0.46 -19.90
C PHE A 52 12.67 0.19 -19.88
N GLU A 53 13.41 0.12 -20.99
CA GLU A 53 14.71 0.77 -21.12
C GLU A 53 14.60 2.27 -20.97
N ASN A 54 13.62 2.88 -21.63
CA ASN A 54 13.33 4.30 -21.56
C ASN A 54 12.93 4.72 -20.13
N ALA A 55 12.02 3.99 -19.48
CA ALA A 55 11.64 4.26 -18.11
C ALA A 55 12.86 4.17 -17.16
N TRP A 56 13.71 3.16 -17.34
CA TRP A 56 14.90 2.97 -16.50
C TRP A 56 15.94 4.08 -16.69
N SER A 57 16.05 4.63 -17.91
CA SER A 57 16.97 5.72 -18.23
C SER A 57 16.48 7.10 -17.75
N GLN A 58 15.14 7.30 -17.70
CA GLN A 58 14.56 8.58 -17.31
C GLN A 58 14.57 8.84 -15.79
N ALA A 59 14.65 7.80 -14.98
CA ALA A 59 14.60 7.94 -13.54
C ALA A 59 15.52 6.91 -12.84
N PRO A 60 16.10 7.24 -11.68
CA PRO A 60 16.93 6.31 -10.92
C PRO A 60 16.09 5.24 -10.21
N PHE A 61 15.40 4.39 -10.98
CA PHE A 61 14.49 3.36 -10.49
C PHE A 61 15.10 2.45 -9.43
N ALA A 62 16.35 2.01 -9.64
CA ALA A 62 17.05 1.16 -8.68
C ALA A 62 17.13 1.82 -7.30
N ARG A 63 17.42 3.12 -7.24
CA ARG A 63 17.47 3.89 -5.99
C ARG A 63 16.08 4.00 -5.36
N TYR A 64 15.06 4.25 -6.16
CA TYR A 64 13.68 4.36 -5.64
C TYR A 64 13.18 3.02 -5.10
N MET A 65 13.44 1.93 -5.81
CA MET A 65 13.10 0.58 -5.34
C MET A 65 13.83 0.23 -4.04
N PHE A 66 15.12 0.55 -3.94
CA PHE A 66 15.90 0.31 -2.73
C PHE A 66 15.40 1.15 -1.54
N ASN A 67 15.11 2.43 -1.75
CA ASN A 67 14.53 3.29 -0.72
C ASN A 67 13.16 2.76 -0.26
N THR A 68 12.31 2.33 -1.19
CA THR A 68 11.02 1.73 -0.88
C THR A 68 11.18 0.43 -0.09
N PHE A 69 12.13 -0.41 -0.47
CA PHE A 69 12.43 -1.65 0.25
C PHE A 69 12.85 -1.38 1.70
N ILE A 70 13.74 -0.41 1.92
CA ILE A 70 14.16 -0.03 3.28
C ILE A 70 12.97 0.53 4.06
N TYR A 71 12.20 1.44 3.46
CA TYR A 71 11.03 2.05 4.08
C TYR A 71 10.01 0.98 4.52
N VAL A 72 9.62 0.09 3.62
CA VAL A 72 8.64 -0.97 3.89
C VAL A 72 9.16 -1.93 4.96
N THR A 73 10.40 -2.38 4.84
CA THR A 73 11.00 -3.32 5.81
C THR A 73 11.07 -2.70 7.19
N MET A 74 11.54 -1.46 7.30
CA MET A 74 11.65 -0.74 8.56
C MET A 74 10.26 -0.54 9.20
N THR A 75 9.31 0.00 8.45
CA THR A 75 7.96 0.28 8.95
C THR A 75 7.25 -1.00 9.39
N THR A 76 7.23 -2.02 8.52
CA THR A 76 6.55 -3.29 8.81
C THR A 76 7.16 -4.03 9.99
N SER A 77 8.50 -4.07 10.09
CA SER A 77 9.18 -4.75 11.21
C SER A 77 8.88 -4.06 12.54
N CYS A 78 9.00 -2.73 12.59
CA CYS A 78 8.69 -1.97 13.80
C CYS A 78 7.20 -2.10 14.17
N GLN A 79 6.31 -1.98 13.21
CA GLN A 79 4.88 -2.11 13.41
C GLN A 79 4.50 -3.51 13.91
N PHE A 80 5.08 -4.57 13.30
CA PHE A 80 4.85 -5.95 13.74
C PHE A 80 5.28 -6.17 15.18
N ILE A 81 6.46 -5.68 15.59
CA ILE A 81 6.94 -5.80 16.96
C ILE A 81 6.02 -5.05 17.93
N LEU A 82 5.71 -3.77 17.64
CA LEU A 82 4.87 -2.95 18.52
C LEU A 82 3.46 -3.53 18.65
N CYS A 83 2.82 -3.87 17.54
CA CYS A 83 1.47 -4.45 17.56
C CYS A 83 1.42 -5.78 18.29
N SER A 84 2.42 -6.65 18.09
CA SER A 84 2.48 -7.95 18.78
C SER A 84 2.66 -7.77 20.28
N LEU A 85 3.56 -6.89 20.72
CA LEU A 85 3.77 -6.60 22.14
C LEU A 85 2.53 -5.97 22.79
N THR A 86 1.91 -5.00 22.09
CA THR A 86 0.70 -4.35 22.56
C THR A 86 -0.47 -5.33 22.66
N ALA A 87 -0.70 -6.13 21.62
CA ALA A 87 -1.74 -7.15 21.63
C ALA A 87 -1.51 -8.19 22.75
N PHE A 88 -0.27 -8.62 22.95
CA PHE A 88 0.08 -9.54 24.03
C PHE A 88 -0.19 -8.91 25.41
N ALA A 89 0.20 -7.64 25.62
CA ALA A 89 -0.04 -6.94 26.87
C ALA A 89 -1.53 -6.83 27.18
N PHE A 90 -2.35 -6.41 26.21
CA PHE A 90 -3.80 -6.32 26.36
C PHE A 90 -4.49 -7.68 26.55
N ALA A 91 -3.96 -8.75 25.94
CA ALA A 91 -4.56 -10.07 26.08
C ALA A 91 -4.24 -10.76 27.41
N ARG A 92 -3.02 -10.57 27.93
CA ARG A 92 -2.49 -11.42 29.04
C ARG A 92 -2.41 -10.70 30.36
N TYR A 93 -2.28 -9.38 30.38
CA TYR A 93 -2.10 -8.63 31.62
C TYR A 93 -3.36 -7.86 32.00
N GLU A 94 -3.63 -7.80 33.30
CA GLU A 94 -4.60 -6.90 33.91
C GLU A 94 -3.83 -5.72 34.51
N PHE A 95 -4.12 -4.53 34.05
CA PHE A 95 -3.47 -3.30 34.51
C PHE A 95 -4.49 -2.15 34.63
N PRO A 96 -4.22 -1.15 35.47
CA PRO A 96 -5.15 -0.03 35.65
C PRO A 96 -5.35 0.71 34.31
N PHE A 97 -6.58 1.16 34.09
CA PHE A 97 -7.00 1.89 32.86
C PHE A 97 -6.93 1.08 31.55
N LYS A 98 -6.77 -0.23 31.58
CA LYS A 98 -6.71 -1.11 30.38
C LYS A 98 -7.81 -0.78 29.36
N ASN A 99 -9.07 -0.71 29.80
CA ASN A 99 -10.19 -0.46 28.91
C ASN A 99 -10.19 0.95 28.32
N ILE A 100 -9.70 1.93 29.07
CA ILE A 100 -9.59 3.32 28.60
C ILE A 100 -8.49 3.40 27.55
N LEU A 101 -7.32 2.80 27.80
CA LEU A 101 -6.22 2.75 26.84
C LEU A 101 -6.63 2.01 25.56
N PHE A 102 -7.33 0.89 25.69
CA PHE A 102 -7.86 0.19 24.53
C PHE A 102 -8.86 1.05 23.74
N GLY A 103 -9.73 1.77 24.44
CA GLY A 103 -10.64 2.74 23.82
C GLY A 103 -9.90 3.83 23.04
N LEU A 104 -8.80 4.37 23.58
CA LEU A 104 -7.96 5.35 22.88
C LEU A 104 -7.33 4.80 21.59
N VAL A 105 -6.88 3.55 21.61
CA VAL A 105 -6.39 2.87 20.38
C VAL A 105 -7.51 2.77 19.35
N LEU A 106 -8.73 2.41 19.75
CA LEU A 106 -9.86 2.36 18.83
C LEU A 106 -10.23 3.75 18.27
N ILE A 107 -10.17 4.78 19.08
CA ILE A 107 -10.42 6.17 18.63
C ILE A 107 -9.36 6.57 17.59
N GLN A 108 -8.11 6.18 17.77
CA GLN A 108 -7.04 6.46 16.80
C GLN A 108 -7.37 5.88 15.41
N LEU A 109 -7.99 4.71 15.32
CA LEU A 109 -8.41 4.11 14.06
C LEU A 109 -9.47 4.92 13.29
N MET A 110 -10.22 5.78 14.03
CA MET A 110 -11.23 6.64 13.44
C MET A 110 -10.67 7.97 12.91
N ILE A 111 -9.44 8.32 13.29
CA ILE A 111 -8.78 9.55 12.84
C ILE A 111 -8.17 9.32 11.46
N ASN A 112 -8.64 10.10 10.47
CA ASN A 112 -8.06 10.05 9.14
C ASN A 112 -6.60 10.55 9.18
N PRO A 113 -5.63 9.79 8.65
CA PRO A 113 -4.22 10.19 8.58
C PRO A 113 -3.98 11.55 7.91
N GLU A 114 -4.86 11.96 7.00
CA GLU A 114 -4.76 13.24 6.30
C GLU A 114 -4.92 14.45 7.27
N ILE A 115 -5.74 14.31 8.32
CA ILE A 115 -5.96 15.37 9.30
C ILE A 115 -4.68 15.65 10.10
N ILE A 116 -3.92 14.63 10.43
CA ILE A 116 -2.71 14.75 11.25
C ILE A 116 -1.43 15.00 10.42
N LEU A 117 -1.55 15.03 9.08
CA LEU A 117 -0.40 15.18 8.18
C LEU A 117 0.43 16.43 8.47
N ILE A 118 -0.23 17.57 8.71
CA ILE A 118 0.45 18.86 8.97
C ILE A 118 1.21 18.80 10.30
N GLU A 119 0.61 18.23 11.33
CA GLU A 119 1.25 18.10 12.64
C GLU A 119 2.40 17.10 12.62
N ASN A 120 2.26 15.99 11.89
CA ASN A 120 3.35 15.07 11.65
C ASN A 120 4.53 15.75 10.93
N TYR A 121 4.25 16.56 9.91
CA TYR A 121 5.30 17.33 9.23
C TYR A 121 6.04 18.30 10.17
N LYS A 122 5.30 19.02 11.02
CA LYS A 122 5.92 19.92 12.02
C LYS A 122 6.81 19.15 13.00
N THR A 123 6.37 18.00 13.46
CA THR A 123 7.12 17.12 14.36
C THR A 123 8.40 16.62 13.69
N ILE A 124 8.31 16.13 12.46
CA ILE A 124 9.46 15.66 11.67
C ILE A 124 10.46 16.79 11.42
N LYS A 125 9.96 18.01 11.13
CA LYS A 125 10.79 19.20 10.97
C LYS A 125 11.51 19.55 12.28
N PHE A 126 10.81 19.52 13.41
CA PHE A 126 11.42 19.78 14.73
C PHE A 126 12.53 18.77 15.07
N LEU A 127 12.36 17.51 14.67
CA LEU A 127 13.36 16.45 14.85
C LEU A 127 14.53 16.51 13.85
N ASN A 128 14.52 17.47 12.90
CA ASN A 128 15.52 17.59 11.82
C ASN A 128 15.63 16.32 10.95
N LEU A 129 14.54 15.61 10.74
CA LEU A 129 14.51 14.36 9.97
C LEU A 129 13.97 14.55 8.53
N ILE A 130 13.76 15.79 8.07
CA ILE A 130 13.28 16.05 6.69
C ILE A 130 14.23 15.38 5.69
N ASP A 131 13.65 14.85 4.60
CA ASP A 131 14.35 14.13 3.51
C ASP A 131 15.05 12.83 3.94
N THR A 132 14.59 12.21 5.02
CA THR A 132 15.11 10.91 5.46
C THR A 132 14.04 9.83 5.41
N ILE A 133 14.45 8.57 5.25
CA ILE A 133 13.53 7.42 5.28
C ILE A 133 12.81 7.30 6.63
N PRO A 134 13.48 7.49 7.80
CA PRO A 134 12.78 7.52 9.09
C PRO A 134 11.67 8.56 9.19
N ALA A 135 11.81 9.72 8.53
CA ALA A 135 10.77 10.75 8.53
C ALA A 135 9.42 10.26 8.00
N ILE A 136 9.47 9.45 6.95
CA ILE A 136 8.28 8.86 6.34
C ILE A 136 7.76 7.70 7.19
N SER A 137 8.65 6.92 7.81
CA SER A 137 8.28 5.71 8.57
C SER A 137 7.67 6.02 9.93
N LEU A 138 8.23 6.98 10.68
CA LEU A 138 7.87 7.26 12.07
C LEU A 138 6.36 7.45 12.32
N PRO A 139 5.62 8.24 11.53
CA PRO A 139 4.18 8.44 11.74
C PRO A 139 3.37 7.14 11.60
N TYR A 140 3.87 6.19 10.80
CA TYR A 140 3.15 4.96 10.48
C TYR A 140 3.58 3.77 11.37
N ILE A 141 4.72 3.84 12.06
CA ILE A 141 5.18 2.76 12.95
C ILE A 141 4.18 2.47 14.07
N ALA A 142 3.55 3.50 14.61
CA ALA A 142 2.57 3.41 15.69
C ALA A 142 1.12 3.44 15.21
N SER A 143 0.88 3.49 13.89
CA SER A 143 -0.48 3.39 13.35
C SER A 143 -0.91 1.94 13.25
N ALA A 144 -2.09 1.66 13.75
CA ALA A 144 -2.71 0.33 13.66
C ALA A 144 -3.39 0.13 12.30
#